data_522970f6856a87b33d7dd0bf58ac104a
#
_entry.id   522970f6856a87b33d7dd0bf58ac104a
#
_cell.length_a   1.000
_cell.length_b   1.000
_cell.length_c   1.000
_cell.angle_alpha   90.00
_cell.angle_beta   90.00
_cell.angle_gamma   90.00
#
_symmetry.space_group_name_H-M   'P 1'
#
loop_
_entity.id
_entity.type
_entity.pdbx_description
1 polymer ?
#
loop_
_entity_poly.entity_id
_entity_poly.type
_entity_poly.pdbx_seq_one_letter_code
_entity_poly.pdbx_strand_id
1 'polypeptide(L)'
;SSSELKDRLTPMERFANGEIFQERKYIRSFSAGNKQKIGIIAALINQPQILILDEPFNFLDPSGQEYLKAILTDYHTRTGATIIVSSHNLQHVTDISTRILVMEKGVIVRDLPNDNKTDVETELKDYFAV
;
A
#
# COMPACT_ATOMS: atom_id res chain seq x y z
N SER A 1 -2.69 -25.23 2.89
CA SER A 1 -1.54 -26.14 2.80
C SER A 1 -0.22 -25.36 2.73
N SER A 2 0.90 -26.04 2.97
CA SER A 2 2.23 -25.42 2.86
C SER A 2 2.52 -24.89 1.46
N SER A 3 2.07 -25.59 0.43
CA SER A 3 2.28 -25.16 -0.96
C SER A 3 1.44 -23.93 -1.30
N GLU A 4 0.21 -23.86 -0.83
CA GLU A 4 -0.62 -22.65 -1.01
C GLU A 4 -0.02 -21.43 -0.32
N LEU A 5 0.48 -21.60 0.89
CA LEU A 5 1.15 -20.51 1.62
C LEU A 5 2.39 -20.03 0.87
N LYS A 6 3.19 -20.96 0.38
CA LYS A 6 4.38 -20.64 -0.41
C LYS A 6 4.02 -19.86 -1.68
N ASP A 7 2.99 -20.30 -2.40
CA ASP A 7 2.52 -19.63 -3.61
C ASP A 7 2.03 -18.21 -3.33
N ARG A 8 1.36 -18.00 -2.20
CA ARG A 8 0.90 -16.67 -1.79
C ARG A 8 2.04 -15.75 -1.37
N LEU A 9 3.12 -16.30 -0.82
CA LEU A 9 4.28 -15.54 -0.39
C LEU A 9 5.25 -15.21 -1.51
N THR A 10 5.30 -16.00 -2.57
CA THR A 10 6.25 -15.80 -3.68
C THR A 10 6.21 -14.38 -4.26
N PRO A 11 5.04 -13.76 -4.52
CA PRO A 11 4.99 -12.38 -5.02
C PRO A 11 5.54 -11.35 -4.03
N MET A 12 5.68 -11.72 -2.76
CA MET A 12 6.12 -10.82 -1.69
C MET A 12 7.64 -10.87 -1.44
N GLU A 13 8.37 -11.77 -2.11
CA GLU A 13 9.79 -11.99 -1.83
C GLU A 13 10.64 -10.74 -2.09
N ARG A 14 10.39 -10.03 -3.19
CA ARG A 14 11.12 -8.79 -3.49
C ARG A 14 10.80 -7.70 -2.48
N PHE A 15 9.55 -7.61 -2.07
CA PHE A 15 9.11 -6.66 -1.05
C PHE A 15 9.77 -6.96 0.29
N ALA A 16 9.85 -8.22 0.68
CA ALA A 16 10.52 -8.64 1.90
C ALA A 16 12.05 -8.44 1.84
N ASN A 17 12.63 -8.45 0.63
CA ASN A 17 14.05 -8.18 0.37
C ASN A 17 15.01 -9.10 1.15
N GLY A 18 14.62 -10.37 1.38
CA GLY A 18 15.45 -11.34 2.11
C GLY A 18 15.58 -11.07 3.61
N GLU A 19 14.91 -10.06 4.14
CA GLU A 19 15.09 -9.62 5.52
C GLU A 19 14.00 -10.13 6.47
N ILE A 20 12.98 -10.79 5.96
CA ILE A 20 11.79 -11.21 6.73
C ILE A 20 11.64 -12.72 6.75
N PHE A 21 11.53 -13.33 5.55
CA PHE A 21 11.29 -14.76 5.44
C PHE A 21 12.51 -15.54 5.91
N GLN A 22 12.27 -16.64 6.62
CA GLN A 22 13.30 -17.52 7.20
C GLN A 22 14.04 -16.91 8.41
N GLU A 23 13.72 -15.69 8.80
CA GLU A 23 14.23 -15.11 10.03
C GLU A 23 13.49 -15.68 11.24
N ARG A 24 14.26 -16.18 12.23
CA ARG A 24 13.73 -16.79 13.45
C ARG A 24 13.90 -15.83 14.64
N LYS A 25 13.14 -14.74 14.62
CA LYS A 25 13.17 -13.77 15.71
C LYS A 25 11.76 -13.20 15.98
N TYR A 26 11.59 -12.61 17.14
CA TYR A 26 10.32 -11.94 17.46
C TYR A 26 10.08 -10.76 16.53
N ILE A 27 8.80 -10.50 16.21
CA ILE A 27 8.42 -9.36 15.36
C ILE A 27 8.96 -8.05 15.92
N ARG A 28 8.94 -7.87 17.24
CA ARG A 28 9.49 -6.68 17.91
C ARG A 28 10.98 -6.43 17.64
N SER A 29 11.71 -7.45 17.22
CA SER A 29 13.15 -7.37 16.92
C SER A 29 13.45 -6.94 15.48
N PHE A 30 12.45 -6.86 14.62
CA PHE A 30 12.62 -6.35 13.27
C PHE A 30 12.70 -4.81 13.27
N SER A 31 13.31 -4.24 12.23
CA SER A 31 13.29 -2.80 11.98
C SER A 31 11.85 -2.29 11.80
N ALA A 32 11.63 -0.98 11.93
CA ALA A 32 10.33 -0.37 11.69
C ALA A 32 9.82 -0.66 10.26
N GLY A 33 10.70 -0.57 9.26
CA GLY A 33 10.38 -0.89 7.87
C GLY A 33 9.97 -2.35 7.68
N ASN A 34 10.70 -3.28 8.30
CA ASN A 34 10.39 -4.71 8.19
C ASN A 34 9.13 -5.09 8.98
N LYS A 35 8.86 -4.45 10.13
CA LYS A 35 7.56 -4.60 10.81
C LYS A 35 6.41 -4.14 9.91
N GLN A 36 6.58 -3.03 9.22
CA GLN A 36 5.58 -2.52 8.27
C GLN A 36 5.33 -3.52 7.15
N LYS A 37 6.38 -4.07 6.56
CA LYS A 37 6.28 -5.11 5.52
C LYS A 37 5.56 -6.36 6.02
N ILE A 38 5.87 -6.81 7.23
CA ILE A 38 5.20 -7.98 7.86
C ILE A 38 3.70 -7.73 7.99
N GLY A 39 3.31 -6.55 8.47
CA GLY A 39 1.90 -6.20 8.60
C GLY A 39 1.16 -6.21 7.27
N ILE A 40 1.76 -5.67 6.23
CA ILE A 40 1.17 -5.64 4.88
C ILE A 40 1.05 -7.06 4.30
N ILE A 41 2.10 -7.87 4.41
CA ILE A 41 2.10 -9.26 3.96
C ILE A 41 1.02 -10.05 4.69
N ALA A 42 0.91 -9.90 6.00
CA ALA A 42 -0.12 -10.58 6.80
C ALA A 42 -1.53 -10.20 6.36
N ALA A 43 -1.76 -8.94 6.00
CA ALA A 43 -3.05 -8.47 5.50
C ALA A 43 -3.39 -9.08 4.14
N LEU A 44 -2.40 -9.26 3.26
CA LEU A 44 -2.59 -9.75 1.89
C LEU A 44 -2.68 -11.28 1.80
N ILE A 45 -2.05 -12.02 2.71
CA ILE A 45 -1.87 -13.47 2.59
C ILE A 45 -3.19 -14.23 2.53
N ASN A 46 -4.23 -13.72 3.19
CA ASN A 46 -5.56 -14.30 3.20
C ASN A 46 -6.42 -13.88 2.00
N GLN A 47 -5.90 -13.09 1.10
CA GLN A 47 -6.58 -12.60 -0.08
C GLN A 47 -7.95 -11.97 0.23
N PRO A 48 -7.98 -10.90 1.05
CA PRO A 48 -9.24 -10.27 1.45
C PRO A 48 -9.94 -9.60 0.26
N GLN A 49 -11.26 -9.51 0.33
CA GLN A 49 -12.06 -8.77 -0.65
C GLN A 49 -12.01 -7.26 -0.41
N ILE A 50 -11.76 -6.86 0.83
CA ILE A 50 -11.58 -5.47 1.24
C ILE A 50 -10.28 -5.39 2.02
N LEU A 51 -9.35 -4.58 1.55
CA LEU A 51 -8.06 -4.35 2.18
C LEU A 51 -7.96 -2.89 2.60
N ILE A 52 -7.68 -2.65 3.87
CA ILE A 52 -7.52 -1.29 4.40
C ILE A 52 -6.10 -1.15 4.93
N LEU A 53 -5.35 -0.20 4.39
CA LEU A 53 -3.98 0.08 4.77
C LEU A 53 -3.86 1.55 5.19
N ASP A 54 -3.46 1.75 6.45
CA ASP A 54 -3.25 3.09 7.00
C ASP A 54 -1.76 3.44 6.93
N GLU A 55 -1.42 4.45 6.13
CA GLU A 55 -0.05 4.92 5.91
C GLU A 55 0.95 3.79 5.59
N PRO A 56 0.66 2.91 4.60
CA PRO A 56 1.45 1.71 4.37
C PRO A 56 2.85 1.99 3.81
N PHE A 57 3.10 3.18 3.26
CA PHE A 57 4.41 3.56 2.72
C PHE A 57 5.39 4.05 3.78
N ASN A 58 4.91 4.32 5.00
CA ASN A 58 5.76 4.78 6.09
C ASN A 58 6.84 3.74 6.42
N PHE A 59 8.03 4.21 6.75
CA PHE A 59 9.21 3.40 7.11
C PHE A 59 9.77 2.56 5.96
N LEU A 60 9.19 2.60 4.78
CA LEU A 60 9.72 1.92 3.60
C LEU A 60 10.75 2.80 2.89
N ASP A 61 11.83 2.19 2.41
CA ASP A 61 12.74 2.85 1.50
C ASP A 61 12.10 3.03 0.11
N PRO A 62 12.69 3.85 -0.78
CA PRO A 62 12.10 4.08 -2.10
C PRO A 62 11.83 2.79 -2.90
N SER A 63 12.71 1.81 -2.81
CA SER A 63 12.54 0.51 -3.47
C SER A 63 11.33 -0.24 -2.91
N GLY A 64 11.19 -0.28 -1.58
CA GLY A 64 10.03 -0.90 -0.92
C GLY A 64 8.72 -0.21 -1.27
N GLN A 65 8.72 1.11 -1.38
CA GLN A 65 7.55 1.88 -1.80
C GLN A 65 7.10 1.49 -3.21
N GLU A 66 8.03 1.37 -4.15
CA GLU A 66 7.71 0.98 -5.53
C GLU A 66 7.22 -0.47 -5.62
N TYR A 67 7.81 -1.39 -4.87
CA TYR A 67 7.32 -2.76 -4.80
C TYR A 67 5.91 -2.84 -4.21
N LEU A 68 5.60 -2.05 -3.18
CA LEU A 68 4.27 -2.02 -2.59
C LEU A 68 3.23 -1.51 -3.61
N LYS A 69 3.54 -0.46 -4.34
CA LYS A 69 2.66 0.04 -5.42
C LYS A 69 2.36 -1.06 -6.43
N ALA A 70 3.38 -1.78 -6.87
CA ALA A 70 3.22 -2.87 -7.82
C ALA A 70 2.38 -4.02 -7.26
N ILE A 71 2.59 -4.39 -6.00
CA ILE A 71 1.84 -5.45 -5.32
C ILE A 71 0.36 -5.08 -5.22
N LEU A 72 0.05 -3.86 -4.79
CA LEU A 72 -1.33 -3.41 -4.62
C LEU A 72 -2.06 -3.31 -5.96
N THR A 73 -1.41 -2.79 -6.98
CA THR A 73 -1.97 -2.70 -8.33
C THR A 73 -2.26 -4.09 -8.90
N ASP A 74 -1.31 -5.00 -8.79
CA ASP A 74 -1.46 -6.38 -9.24
C ASP A 74 -2.58 -7.11 -8.49
N TYR A 75 -2.61 -6.98 -7.17
CA TYR A 75 -3.64 -7.60 -6.33
C TYR A 75 -5.04 -7.13 -6.73
N HIS A 76 -5.22 -5.83 -6.92
CA HIS A 76 -6.50 -5.26 -7.37
C HIS A 76 -6.88 -5.79 -8.77
N THR A 77 -5.94 -5.80 -9.69
CA THR A 77 -6.19 -6.27 -11.07
C THR A 77 -6.59 -7.74 -11.11
N ARG A 78 -5.91 -8.59 -10.34
CA ARG A 78 -6.17 -10.03 -10.34
C ARG A 78 -7.44 -10.42 -9.61
N THR A 79 -7.77 -9.74 -8.52
CA THR A 79 -8.85 -10.18 -7.63
C THR A 79 -10.10 -9.32 -7.69
N GLY A 80 -10.01 -8.11 -8.20
CA GLY A 80 -11.09 -7.13 -8.12
C GLY A 80 -11.37 -6.62 -6.71
N ALA A 81 -10.47 -6.90 -5.76
CA ALA A 81 -10.62 -6.47 -4.37
C ALA A 81 -10.65 -4.94 -4.26
N THR A 82 -11.41 -4.44 -3.29
CA THR A 82 -11.40 -3.04 -2.93
C THR A 82 -10.22 -2.76 -2.00
N ILE A 83 -9.39 -1.79 -2.37
CA ILE A 83 -8.23 -1.39 -1.55
C ILE A 83 -8.42 0.07 -1.14
N ILE A 84 -8.37 0.32 0.17
CA ILE A 84 -8.43 1.66 0.75
C ILE A 84 -7.08 1.95 1.38
N VAL A 85 -6.43 3.01 0.92
CA VAL A 85 -5.09 3.40 1.38
C VAL A 85 -5.13 4.84 1.86
N SER A 86 -4.62 5.10 3.06
CA SER A 86 -4.36 6.47 3.51
C SER A 86 -2.89 6.83 3.28
N SER A 87 -2.63 8.06 2.91
CA SER A 87 -1.26 8.58 2.77
C SER A 87 -1.23 10.10 2.80
N HIS A 88 -0.15 10.66 3.32
CA HIS A 88 0.15 12.09 3.21
C HIS A 88 0.94 12.43 1.95
N ASN A 89 1.45 11.45 1.24
CA ASN A 89 2.24 11.65 0.03
C ASN A 89 1.34 11.63 -1.20
N LEU A 90 1.15 12.80 -1.82
CA LEU A 90 0.27 12.95 -2.98
C LEU A 90 0.72 12.08 -4.16
N GLN A 91 2.02 11.93 -4.37
CA GLN A 91 2.56 11.11 -5.46
C GLN A 91 2.17 9.65 -5.30
N HIS A 92 2.29 9.10 -4.09
CA HIS A 92 1.88 7.72 -3.82
C HIS A 92 0.39 7.52 -4.09
N VAL A 93 -0.44 8.46 -3.62
CA VAL A 93 -1.89 8.39 -3.80
C VAL A 93 -2.26 8.42 -5.27
N THR A 94 -1.72 9.34 -6.05
CA THR A 94 -2.06 9.47 -7.47
C THR A 94 -1.50 8.34 -8.32
N ASP A 95 -0.40 7.71 -7.91
CA ASP A 95 0.20 6.60 -8.64
C ASP A 95 -0.67 5.34 -8.66
N ILE A 96 -1.40 5.07 -7.57
CA ILE A 96 -2.08 3.77 -7.40
C ILE A 96 -3.61 3.85 -7.32
N SER A 97 -4.18 5.04 -7.13
CA SER A 97 -5.61 5.19 -6.82
C SER A 97 -6.45 5.40 -8.07
N THR A 98 -7.63 4.81 -8.10
CA THR A 98 -8.66 5.07 -9.11
C THR A 98 -9.61 6.18 -8.67
N ARG A 99 -9.70 6.41 -7.36
CA ARG A 99 -10.55 7.43 -6.75
C ARG A 99 -9.84 7.97 -5.52
N ILE A 100 -9.86 9.27 -5.33
CA ILE A 100 -9.18 9.95 -4.24
C ILE A 100 -10.17 10.73 -3.42
N LEU A 101 -10.15 10.50 -2.11
CA LEU A 101 -10.95 11.23 -1.14
C LEU A 101 -10.03 12.12 -0.31
N VAL A 102 -10.35 13.40 -0.22
CA VAL A 102 -9.65 14.33 0.67
C VAL A 102 -10.49 14.51 1.93
N MET A 103 -9.89 14.22 3.07
CA MET A 103 -10.54 14.37 4.37
C MET A 103 -9.94 15.52 5.16
N GLU A 104 -10.80 16.28 5.81
CA GLU A 104 -10.40 17.34 6.72
C GLU A 104 -11.30 17.31 7.94
N LYS A 105 -10.71 17.18 9.13
CA LYS A 105 -11.44 17.14 10.41
C LYS A 105 -12.61 16.14 10.42
N GLY A 106 -12.36 14.96 9.87
CA GLY A 106 -13.33 13.88 9.86
C GLY A 106 -14.41 13.99 8.76
N VAL A 107 -14.30 14.98 7.86
CA VAL A 107 -15.26 15.22 6.78
C VAL A 107 -14.58 15.03 5.43
N ILE A 108 -15.26 14.36 4.51
CA ILE A 108 -14.78 14.26 3.11
C ILE A 108 -15.10 15.59 2.41
N VAL A 109 -14.07 16.32 2.04
CA VAL A 109 -14.19 17.65 1.42
C VAL A 109 -13.97 17.64 -0.09
N ARG A 110 -13.35 16.59 -0.61
CA ARG A 110 -13.18 16.35 -2.06
C ARG A 110 -13.33 14.86 -2.34
N ASP A 111 -13.87 14.56 -3.49
CA ASP A 111 -14.04 13.20 -4.01
C ASP A 111 -13.74 13.26 -5.51
N LEU A 112 -12.55 12.77 -5.89
CA LEU A 112 -11.99 12.96 -7.23
C LEU A 112 -11.78 11.61 -7.91
N PRO A 113 -12.34 11.39 -9.11
CA PRO A 113 -11.90 10.29 -9.95
C PRO A 113 -10.48 10.56 -10.43
N ASN A 114 -9.61 9.57 -10.42
CA ASN A 114 -8.23 9.70 -10.89
C ASN A 114 -8.12 9.29 -12.37
N ASP A 115 -8.89 9.95 -13.23
CA ASP A 115 -8.92 9.67 -14.67
C ASP A 115 -7.74 10.30 -15.41
N ASN A 116 -7.29 11.46 -14.94
CA ASN A 116 -6.12 12.15 -15.45
C ASN A 116 -5.21 12.51 -14.28
N LYS A 117 -4.13 11.75 -14.14
CA LYS A 117 -3.19 11.89 -13.02
C LYS A 117 -2.63 13.30 -12.88
N THR A 118 -2.25 13.94 -13.98
CA THR A 118 -1.66 15.29 -13.97
C THR A 118 -2.66 16.33 -13.48
N ASP A 119 -3.90 16.27 -13.94
CA ASP A 119 -4.95 17.20 -13.52
C ASP A 119 -5.29 17.01 -12.04
N VAL A 120 -5.39 15.76 -11.58
CA VAL A 120 -5.67 15.43 -10.19
C VAL A 120 -4.53 15.87 -9.28
N GLU A 121 -3.28 15.64 -9.66
CA GLU A 121 -2.12 16.12 -8.92
C GLU A 121 -2.13 17.64 -8.78
N THR A 122 -2.45 18.36 -9.84
CA THR A 122 -2.54 19.82 -9.84
C THR A 122 -3.64 20.28 -8.87
N GLU A 123 -4.82 19.68 -8.94
CA GLU A 123 -5.94 20.02 -8.06
C GLU A 123 -5.60 19.79 -6.59
N LEU A 124 -4.97 18.65 -6.27
CA LEU A 124 -4.56 18.32 -4.90
C LEU A 124 -3.48 19.29 -4.39
N LYS A 125 -2.49 19.60 -5.21
CA LYS A 125 -1.45 20.57 -4.84
C LYS A 125 -2.04 21.94 -4.58
N ASP A 126 -2.97 22.39 -5.41
CA ASP A 126 -3.64 23.68 -5.22
C ASP A 126 -4.48 23.69 -3.94
N TYR A 127 -5.18 22.60 -3.64
CA TYR A 127 -5.96 22.47 -2.41
C TYR A 127 -5.08 22.58 -1.16
N PHE A 128 -3.91 21.94 -1.17
CA PHE A 128 -2.98 21.94 -0.03
C PHE A 128 -1.99 23.11 -0.04
N ALA A 129 -1.99 23.94 -1.07
CA ALA A 129 -1.13 25.13 -1.12
C ALA A 129 -1.53 26.14 -0.04
N VAL A 130 -0.53 26.75 0.55
CA VAL A 130 -0.70 27.75 1.61
C VAL A 130 -0.51 29.14 1.03
#